data_290d29b09567b82e5e50be1b8d6ae54a
#
_entry.id   290d29b09567b82e5e50be1b8d6ae54a
#
_cell.length_a   1.000
_cell.length_b   1.000
_cell.length_c   1.000
_cell.angle_alpha   90.00
_cell.angle_beta   90.00
_cell.angle_gamma   90.00
#
_symmetry.space_group_name_H-M   'P 1'
#
loop_
_entity.id
_entity.type
_entity.pdbx_description
1 polymer ?
#
loop_
_entity_poly.entity_id
_entity_poly.type
_entity_poly.pdbx_seq_one_letter_code
_entity_poly.pdbx_strand_id
1 'polypeptide(L)'
;IVYIFINLTSVLWLGSLAINALTGLDLFYGLIILAFFSLAYSLSGGLKAVAMTDVVQVVLLIFGGLAVSFIALNIISESSGVFEGLRIVMNEMPEKFDMVLSKDNPSYKDLPGIWILLGLGVWIGHFFYWGFNQYITQRALGAKNIKEAQKGVMFAAYLKLLMPIVIVLPGICAAILFPVLEKSDQAYPTMMSLLPSGLLGLTFAALIAAIVSSLASMSNSISTIFTMDIYRYCLLYTSDAADEQW
;
A
#
# COMPACT_ATOMS: atom_id res chain seq x y z
N ILE A 1 8.75 -14.78 -7.55
CA ILE A 1 9.92 -13.98 -7.11
C ILE A 1 9.96 -12.64 -7.83
N VAL A 2 10.08 -12.59 -9.17
CA VAL A 2 10.22 -11.35 -9.96
C VAL A 2 9.14 -10.30 -9.59
N TYR A 3 7.88 -10.71 -9.56
CA TYR A 3 6.78 -9.82 -9.17
C TYR A 3 6.97 -9.20 -7.77
N ILE A 4 7.43 -9.99 -6.79
CA ILE A 4 7.64 -9.48 -5.42
C ILE A 4 8.84 -8.53 -5.37
N PHE A 5 9.90 -8.77 -6.14
CA PHE A 5 11.02 -7.83 -6.28
C PHE A 5 10.59 -6.50 -6.86
N ILE A 6 9.77 -6.50 -7.92
CA ILE A 6 9.23 -5.27 -8.51
C ILE A 6 8.40 -4.50 -7.49
N ASN A 7 7.50 -5.19 -6.77
CA ASN A 7 6.70 -4.54 -5.72
C ASN A 7 7.56 -4.00 -4.58
N LEU A 8 8.56 -4.76 -4.12
CA LEU A 8 9.47 -4.33 -3.06
C LEU A 8 10.21 -3.06 -3.47
N THR A 9 10.73 -3.00 -4.69
CA THR A 9 11.41 -1.81 -5.22
C THR A 9 10.44 -0.62 -5.30
N SER A 10 9.22 -0.84 -5.78
CA SER A 10 8.19 0.22 -5.86
C SER A 10 7.82 0.77 -4.49
N VAL A 11 7.60 -0.10 -3.50
CA VAL A 11 7.26 0.33 -2.12
C VAL A 11 8.43 1.05 -1.47
N LEU A 12 9.67 0.59 -1.70
CA LEU A 12 10.88 1.24 -1.21
C LEU A 12 11.02 2.66 -1.79
N TRP A 13 10.79 2.80 -3.10
CA TRP A 13 10.84 4.09 -3.78
C TRP A 13 9.76 5.04 -3.29
N LEU A 14 8.50 4.62 -3.28
CA LEU A 14 7.38 5.45 -2.83
C LEU A 14 7.51 5.83 -1.34
N GLY A 15 8.01 4.91 -0.52
CA GLY A 15 8.30 5.19 0.89
C GLY A 15 9.39 6.25 1.07
N SER A 16 10.46 6.17 0.31
CA SER A 16 11.52 7.18 0.30
C SER A 16 11.01 8.54 -0.18
N LEU A 17 10.13 8.57 -1.19
CA LEU A 17 9.50 9.78 -1.68
C LEU A 17 8.62 10.44 -0.59
N ALA A 18 7.87 9.64 0.17
CA ALA A 18 7.06 10.13 1.29
C ALA A 18 7.93 10.74 2.41
N ILE A 19 9.06 10.11 2.73
CA ILE A 19 10.04 10.67 3.67
C ILE A 19 10.59 12.00 3.14
N ASN A 20 11.03 12.04 1.90
CA ASN A 20 11.56 13.25 1.26
C ASN A 20 10.54 14.40 1.30
N ALA A 21 9.28 14.13 0.90
CA ALA A 21 8.25 15.15 0.82
C ALA A 21 7.90 15.78 2.19
N LEU A 22 7.98 15.00 3.29
CA LEU A 22 7.60 15.48 4.62
C LEU A 22 8.79 15.98 5.45
N THR A 23 9.99 15.46 5.21
CA THR A 23 11.17 15.78 6.04
C THR A 23 12.24 16.57 5.30
N GLY A 24 12.18 16.64 3.96
CA GLY A 24 13.24 17.19 3.12
C GLY A 24 14.49 16.32 3.00
N LEU A 25 14.50 15.11 3.60
CA LEU A 25 15.63 14.20 3.51
C LEU A 25 15.82 13.71 2.07
N ASP A 26 17.05 13.66 1.61
CA ASP A 26 17.36 13.14 0.26
C ASP A 26 16.85 11.71 0.07
N LEU A 27 16.34 11.42 -1.14
CA LEU A 27 15.76 10.13 -1.50
C LEU A 27 16.68 8.94 -1.23
N PHE A 28 17.98 9.11 -1.48
CA PHE A 28 18.97 8.06 -1.27
C PHE A 28 19.07 7.64 0.20
N TYR A 29 19.09 8.59 1.12
CA TYR A 29 19.08 8.29 2.55
C TYR A 29 17.78 7.66 3.00
N GLY A 30 16.64 8.12 2.46
CA GLY A 30 15.33 7.50 2.70
C GLY A 30 15.29 6.02 2.30
N LEU A 31 15.84 5.68 1.12
CA LEU A 31 15.96 4.30 0.64
C LEU A 31 16.81 3.45 1.58
N ILE A 32 17.99 3.93 2.00
CA ILE A 32 18.89 3.19 2.89
C ILE A 32 18.23 2.94 4.25
N ILE A 33 17.60 3.96 4.83
CA ILE A 33 16.93 3.87 6.12
C ILE A 33 15.81 2.83 6.05
N LEU A 34 14.94 2.90 5.06
CA LEU A 34 13.83 1.94 4.89
C LEU A 34 14.34 0.53 4.66
N ALA A 35 15.37 0.34 3.81
CA ALA A 35 15.97 -0.96 3.56
C ALA A 35 16.58 -1.55 4.84
N PHE A 36 17.35 -0.78 5.58
CA PHE A 36 17.99 -1.21 6.83
C PHE A 36 16.95 -1.61 7.88
N PHE A 37 15.96 -0.76 8.15
CA PHE A 37 14.94 -1.04 9.15
C PHE A 37 14.06 -2.22 8.75
N SER A 38 13.72 -2.37 7.46
CA SER A 38 12.92 -3.51 7.00
C SER A 38 13.67 -4.84 7.13
N LEU A 39 14.97 -4.87 6.84
CA LEU A 39 15.80 -6.05 7.02
C LEU A 39 15.97 -6.38 8.51
N ALA A 40 16.31 -5.41 9.34
CA ALA A 40 16.44 -5.60 10.79
C ALA A 40 15.13 -6.13 11.40
N TYR A 41 14.00 -5.57 10.98
CA TYR A 41 12.68 -5.99 11.43
C TYR A 41 12.32 -7.41 10.96
N SER A 42 12.63 -7.75 9.71
CA SER A 42 12.41 -9.08 9.14
C SER A 42 13.23 -10.16 9.86
N LEU A 43 14.52 -9.87 10.13
CA LEU A 43 15.41 -10.81 10.80
C LEU A 43 15.05 -11.03 12.28
N SER A 44 14.60 -10.00 12.98
CA SER A 44 14.34 -10.06 14.43
C SER A 44 12.94 -10.58 14.76
N GLY A 45 11.92 -10.25 13.98
CA GLY A 45 10.52 -10.42 14.37
C GLY A 45 9.80 -11.59 13.71
N GLY A 46 10.22 -11.99 12.54
CA GLY A 46 9.52 -12.98 11.72
C GLY A 46 8.07 -12.58 11.40
N LEU A 47 7.31 -13.47 10.78
CA LEU A 47 5.94 -13.22 10.31
C LEU A 47 4.96 -12.88 11.45
N LYS A 48 5.13 -13.48 12.62
CA LYS A 48 4.21 -13.27 13.76
C LYS A 48 4.31 -11.85 14.32
N ALA A 49 5.52 -11.33 14.51
CA ALA A 49 5.71 -9.97 15.01
C ALA A 49 5.19 -8.94 14.00
N VAL A 50 5.46 -9.15 12.71
CA VAL A 50 4.94 -8.31 11.62
C VAL A 50 3.41 -8.26 11.67
N ALA A 51 2.73 -9.41 11.76
CA ALA A 51 1.27 -9.47 11.80
C ALA A 51 0.67 -8.76 13.04
N MET A 52 1.33 -8.82 14.20
CA MET A 52 0.85 -8.14 15.41
C MET A 52 0.97 -6.62 15.33
N THR A 53 2.07 -6.12 14.80
CA THR A 53 2.26 -4.67 14.62
C THR A 53 1.38 -4.10 13.50
N ASP A 54 1.08 -4.87 12.46
CA ASP A 54 0.18 -4.47 11.37
C ASP A 54 -1.21 -4.05 11.90
N VAL A 55 -1.72 -4.71 12.95
CA VAL A 55 -3.02 -4.36 13.55
C VAL A 55 -3.01 -2.93 14.09
N VAL A 56 -1.99 -2.56 14.84
CA VAL A 56 -1.86 -1.19 15.39
C VAL A 56 -1.68 -0.17 14.27
N GLN A 57 -0.84 -0.50 13.28
CA GLN A 57 -0.57 0.36 12.14
C GLN A 57 -1.82 0.65 11.31
N VAL A 58 -2.62 -0.36 11.02
CA VAL A 58 -3.88 -0.21 10.25
C VAL A 58 -4.85 0.71 10.96
N VAL A 59 -5.00 0.58 12.29
CA VAL A 59 -5.85 1.46 13.08
C VAL A 59 -5.37 2.91 12.97
N LEU A 60 -4.07 3.16 13.19
CA LEU A 60 -3.51 4.50 13.12
C LEU A 60 -3.59 5.10 11.71
N LEU A 61 -3.37 4.30 10.66
CA LEU A 61 -3.49 4.76 9.27
C LEU A 61 -4.93 5.12 8.88
N ILE A 62 -5.91 4.34 9.33
CA ILE A 62 -7.33 4.66 9.08
C ILE A 62 -7.69 5.98 9.78
N PHE A 63 -7.36 6.14 11.06
CA PHE A 63 -7.64 7.38 11.79
C PHE A 63 -6.91 8.58 11.19
N GLY A 64 -5.61 8.42 10.84
CA GLY A 64 -4.83 9.47 10.21
C GLY A 64 -5.40 9.87 8.85
N GLY A 65 -5.73 8.90 8.00
CA GLY A 65 -6.30 9.17 6.68
C GLY A 65 -7.71 9.79 6.74
N LEU A 66 -8.56 9.36 7.69
CA LEU A 66 -9.85 10.02 7.93
C LEU A 66 -9.65 11.46 8.41
N ALA A 67 -8.65 11.71 9.26
CA ALA A 67 -8.33 13.06 9.70
C ALA A 67 -7.85 13.95 8.54
N VAL A 68 -7.02 13.43 7.65
CA VAL A 68 -6.61 14.14 6.41
C VAL A 68 -7.83 14.48 5.57
N SER A 69 -8.72 13.51 5.31
CA SER A 69 -9.95 13.74 4.54
C SER A 69 -10.85 14.80 5.18
N PHE A 70 -11.05 14.69 6.51
CA PHE A 70 -11.87 15.63 7.26
C PHE A 70 -11.32 17.06 7.19
N ILE A 71 -10.02 17.23 7.43
CA ILE A 71 -9.38 18.55 7.41
C ILE A 71 -9.38 19.14 6.00
N ALA A 72 -9.07 18.33 4.98
CA ALA A 72 -9.09 18.76 3.59
C ALA A 72 -10.48 19.30 3.17
N LEU A 73 -11.52 18.53 3.45
CA LEU A 73 -12.90 18.95 3.13
C LEU A 73 -13.33 20.21 3.88
N ASN A 74 -12.91 20.34 5.14
CA ASN A 74 -13.21 21.52 5.94
C ASN A 74 -12.48 22.77 5.44
N ILE A 75 -11.25 22.63 4.94
CA ILE A 75 -10.51 23.73 4.30
C ILE A 75 -11.19 24.14 3.00
N ILE A 76 -11.58 23.18 2.14
CA ILE A 76 -12.26 23.46 0.85
C ILE A 76 -13.60 24.17 1.07
N SER A 77 -14.31 23.83 2.15
CA SER A 77 -15.60 24.48 2.49
C SER A 77 -15.46 25.79 3.26
N GLU A 78 -14.24 26.31 3.43
CA GLU A 78 -13.99 27.51 4.27
C GLU A 78 -14.62 27.38 5.66
N SER A 79 -14.50 26.19 6.27
CA SER A 79 -15.07 25.84 7.59
C SER A 79 -16.61 25.74 7.65
N SER A 80 -17.29 25.67 6.49
CA SER A 80 -18.74 25.46 6.43
C SER A 80 -19.17 24.01 6.68
N GLY A 81 -18.21 23.11 6.85
CA GLY A 81 -18.40 21.70 7.21
C GLY A 81 -18.06 20.70 6.12
N VAL A 82 -17.82 19.45 6.56
CA VAL A 82 -17.30 18.36 5.71
C VAL A 82 -18.25 17.98 4.57
N PHE A 83 -19.55 18.01 4.81
CA PHE A 83 -20.53 17.68 3.77
C PHE A 83 -20.59 18.74 2.67
N GLU A 84 -20.43 20.02 3.04
CA GLU A 84 -20.35 21.10 2.06
C GLU A 84 -19.03 20.99 1.27
N GLY A 85 -17.91 20.69 1.94
CA GLY A 85 -16.64 20.42 1.27
C GLY A 85 -16.73 19.29 0.26
N LEU A 86 -17.38 18.19 0.62
CA LEU A 86 -17.59 17.07 -0.29
C LEU A 86 -18.45 17.50 -1.51
N ARG A 87 -19.50 18.29 -1.28
CA ARG A 87 -20.36 18.82 -2.36
C ARG A 87 -19.56 19.69 -3.32
N ILE A 88 -18.69 20.57 -2.80
CA ILE A 88 -17.81 21.42 -3.61
C ILE A 88 -16.88 20.56 -4.45
N VAL A 89 -16.18 19.60 -3.85
CA VAL A 89 -15.25 18.70 -4.55
C VAL A 89 -15.94 17.92 -5.67
N MET A 90 -17.14 17.40 -5.41
CA MET A 90 -17.94 16.67 -6.42
C MET A 90 -18.41 17.58 -7.57
N ASN A 91 -18.67 18.85 -7.30
CA ASN A 91 -19.08 19.81 -8.33
C ASN A 91 -17.92 20.37 -9.15
N GLU A 92 -16.76 20.57 -8.52
CA GLU A 92 -15.58 21.11 -9.21
C GLU A 92 -14.81 20.06 -10.00
N MET A 93 -14.84 18.79 -9.54
CA MET A 93 -14.10 17.70 -10.17
C MET A 93 -14.95 16.43 -10.36
N PRO A 94 -16.10 16.52 -11.04
CA PRO A 94 -17.01 15.38 -11.20
C PRO A 94 -16.34 14.20 -11.89
N GLU A 95 -15.47 14.45 -12.86
CA GLU A 95 -14.75 13.39 -13.61
C GLU A 95 -13.78 12.57 -12.75
N LYS A 96 -13.37 13.06 -11.58
CA LYS A 96 -12.51 12.32 -10.64
C LYS A 96 -13.27 11.26 -9.83
N PHE A 97 -14.58 11.32 -9.83
CA PHE A 97 -15.45 10.32 -9.18
C PHE A 97 -15.91 9.22 -10.14
N ASP A 98 -15.61 9.37 -11.43
CA ASP A 98 -15.94 8.35 -12.42
C ASP A 98 -14.95 7.17 -12.29
N MET A 99 -15.47 5.99 -11.96
CA MET A 99 -14.66 4.75 -11.94
C MET A 99 -14.29 4.29 -13.36
N VAL A 100 -15.05 4.69 -14.35
CA VAL A 100 -14.84 4.39 -15.76
C VAL A 100 -14.79 5.71 -16.52
N LEU A 101 -13.61 6.04 -17.04
CA LEU A 101 -13.43 7.30 -17.77
C LEU A 101 -14.24 7.30 -19.06
N SER A 102 -14.84 8.45 -19.37
CA SER A 102 -15.47 8.71 -20.67
C SER A 102 -14.42 8.77 -21.77
N LYS A 103 -14.82 8.51 -23.03
CA LYS A 103 -13.91 8.56 -24.19
C LYS A 103 -13.31 9.95 -24.42
N ASP A 104 -13.98 10.99 -23.93
CA ASP A 104 -13.59 12.39 -24.08
C ASP A 104 -12.56 12.83 -23.02
N ASN A 105 -12.33 12.00 -22.00
CA ASN A 105 -11.31 12.26 -20.98
C ASN A 105 -9.91 12.09 -21.56
N PRO A 106 -8.98 13.06 -21.42
CA PRO A 106 -7.63 12.98 -21.95
C PRO A 106 -6.87 11.70 -21.52
N SER A 107 -7.07 11.28 -20.27
CA SER A 107 -6.43 10.08 -19.70
C SER A 107 -7.04 8.75 -20.19
N TYR A 108 -8.13 8.79 -20.97
CA TYR A 108 -8.76 7.57 -21.49
C TYR A 108 -7.83 6.74 -22.36
N LYS A 109 -6.91 7.40 -23.10
CA LYS A 109 -5.94 6.75 -23.99
C LYS A 109 -4.84 6.00 -23.25
N ASP A 110 -4.54 6.45 -22.02
CA ASP A 110 -3.47 5.90 -21.19
C ASP A 110 -3.96 4.73 -20.33
N LEU A 111 -5.28 4.55 -20.22
CA LEU A 111 -5.89 3.46 -19.49
C LEU A 111 -6.31 2.34 -20.44
N PRO A 112 -6.18 1.08 -20.01
CA PRO A 112 -6.74 -0.04 -20.76
C PRO A 112 -8.25 0.16 -20.89
N GLY A 113 -8.80 -0.05 -22.10
CA GLY A 113 -10.22 0.11 -22.37
C GLY A 113 -11.09 -0.70 -21.41
N ILE A 114 -12.33 -0.25 -21.21
CA ILE A 114 -13.31 -0.85 -20.27
C ILE A 114 -13.42 -2.38 -20.41
N TRP A 115 -13.33 -2.90 -21.62
CA TRP A 115 -13.40 -4.35 -21.89
C TRP A 115 -12.20 -5.11 -21.31
N ILE A 116 -11.02 -4.47 -21.26
CA ILE A 116 -9.83 -5.04 -20.60
C ILE A 116 -9.96 -4.91 -19.09
N LEU A 117 -10.49 -3.80 -18.59
CA LEU A 117 -10.71 -3.58 -17.14
C LEU A 117 -11.77 -4.52 -16.58
N LEU A 118 -12.95 -4.57 -17.18
CA LEU A 118 -14.05 -5.41 -16.69
C LEU A 118 -13.98 -6.88 -17.21
N GLY A 119 -13.22 -7.12 -18.29
CA GLY A 119 -13.01 -8.45 -18.85
C GLY A 119 -11.89 -9.20 -18.10
N LEU A 120 -10.94 -9.74 -18.86
CA LEU A 120 -9.92 -10.63 -18.33
C LEU A 120 -8.83 -9.94 -17.51
N GLY A 121 -8.47 -8.68 -17.82
CA GLY A 121 -7.28 -8.03 -17.24
C GLY A 121 -7.37 -7.85 -15.72
N VAL A 122 -8.46 -7.25 -15.23
CA VAL A 122 -8.66 -7.03 -13.78
C VAL A 122 -8.84 -8.34 -13.04
N TRP A 123 -9.61 -9.27 -13.61
CA TRP A 123 -9.88 -10.57 -12.97
C TRP A 123 -8.60 -11.42 -12.86
N ILE A 124 -7.81 -11.52 -13.91
CA ILE A 124 -6.53 -12.26 -13.88
C ILE A 124 -5.60 -11.64 -12.84
N GLY A 125 -5.47 -10.31 -12.83
CA GLY A 125 -4.66 -9.60 -11.84
C GLY A 125 -5.11 -9.84 -10.40
N HIS A 126 -6.42 -9.80 -10.16
CA HIS A 126 -6.96 -10.03 -8.82
C HIS A 126 -6.85 -11.49 -8.36
N PHE A 127 -7.13 -12.47 -9.24
CA PHE A 127 -6.90 -13.87 -8.90
C PHE A 127 -5.45 -14.15 -8.56
N PHE A 128 -4.51 -13.63 -9.34
CA PHE A 128 -3.09 -13.75 -9.04
C PHE A 128 -2.73 -13.09 -7.71
N TYR A 129 -3.10 -11.82 -7.52
CA TYR A 129 -2.72 -11.03 -6.35
C TYR A 129 -3.27 -11.61 -5.04
N TRP A 130 -4.55 -11.97 -5.03
CA TRP A 130 -5.22 -12.43 -3.80
C TRP A 130 -5.11 -13.93 -3.56
N GLY A 131 -4.95 -14.75 -4.61
CA GLY A 131 -4.94 -16.20 -4.51
C GLY A 131 -3.55 -16.84 -4.54
N PHE A 132 -2.62 -16.27 -5.30
CA PHE A 132 -1.33 -16.91 -5.59
C PHE A 132 -0.12 -16.11 -5.13
N ASN A 133 -0.30 -14.91 -4.65
CA ASN A 133 0.81 -14.09 -4.21
C ASN A 133 1.21 -14.44 -2.78
N GLN A 134 2.40 -15.01 -2.62
CA GLN A 134 2.93 -15.54 -1.35
C GLN A 134 2.86 -14.50 -0.22
N TYR A 135 3.30 -13.26 -0.43
CA TYR A 135 3.36 -12.28 0.65
C TYR A 135 1.97 -11.82 1.13
N ILE A 136 0.93 -12.02 0.34
CA ILE A 136 -0.46 -11.78 0.74
C ILE A 136 -1.04 -13.01 1.45
N THR A 137 -0.91 -14.19 0.82
CA THR A 137 -1.55 -15.43 1.30
C THR A 137 -0.91 -15.99 2.56
N GLN A 138 0.38 -15.71 2.82
CA GLN A 138 1.08 -16.19 4.02
C GLN A 138 0.42 -15.79 5.33
N ARG A 139 -0.27 -14.63 5.39
CA ARG A 139 -1.01 -14.19 6.58
C ARG A 139 -2.26 -15.04 6.82
N ALA A 140 -2.98 -15.36 5.76
CA ALA A 140 -4.15 -16.24 5.84
C ALA A 140 -3.77 -17.69 6.18
N LEU A 141 -2.65 -18.18 5.61
CA LEU A 141 -2.10 -19.51 5.89
C LEU A 141 -1.56 -19.64 7.32
N GLY A 142 -1.10 -18.54 7.93
CA GLY A 142 -0.66 -18.48 9.33
C GLY A 142 -1.80 -18.47 10.35
N ALA A 143 -3.05 -18.46 9.94
CA ALA A 143 -4.20 -18.47 10.84
C ALA A 143 -4.35 -19.83 11.55
N LYS A 144 -4.92 -19.80 12.77
CA LYS A 144 -5.12 -21.01 13.62
C LYS A 144 -5.94 -22.11 12.93
N ASN A 145 -6.91 -21.74 12.12
CA ASN A 145 -7.75 -22.64 11.34
C ASN A 145 -8.41 -21.89 10.18
N ILE A 146 -9.04 -22.63 9.26
CA ILE A 146 -9.65 -22.07 8.05
C ILE A 146 -10.78 -21.08 8.36
N LYS A 147 -11.53 -21.27 9.43
CA LYS A 147 -12.62 -20.34 9.82
C LYS A 147 -12.07 -18.98 10.22
N GLU A 148 -10.96 -18.96 10.96
CA GLU A 148 -10.31 -17.70 11.34
C GLU A 148 -9.65 -17.02 10.13
N ALA A 149 -9.05 -17.78 9.22
CA ALA A 149 -8.55 -17.26 7.96
C ALA A 149 -9.66 -16.58 7.14
N GLN A 150 -10.81 -17.26 6.97
CA GLN A 150 -11.97 -16.73 6.26
C GLN A 150 -12.53 -15.45 6.90
N LYS A 151 -12.67 -15.42 8.24
CA LYS A 151 -13.08 -14.19 8.95
C LYS A 151 -12.12 -13.04 8.72
N GLY A 152 -10.81 -13.31 8.78
CA GLY A 152 -9.78 -12.31 8.53
C GLY A 152 -9.85 -11.74 7.11
N VAL A 153 -10.00 -12.59 6.10
CA VAL A 153 -10.15 -12.15 4.69
C VAL A 153 -11.43 -11.34 4.50
N MET A 154 -12.55 -11.77 5.08
CA MET A 154 -13.82 -11.02 5.04
C MET A 154 -13.69 -9.66 5.71
N PHE A 155 -13.06 -9.60 6.90
CA PHE A 155 -12.83 -8.34 7.59
C PHE A 155 -11.92 -7.40 6.79
N ALA A 156 -10.86 -7.91 6.17
CA ALA A 156 -10.00 -7.14 5.28
C ALA A 156 -10.76 -6.58 4.07
N ALA A 157 -11.71 -7.34 3.50
CA ALA A 157 -12.56 -6.87 2.42
C ALA A 157 -13.45 -5.69 2.86
N TYR A 158 -14.04 -5.75 4.06
CA TYR A 158 -14.79 -4.61 4.61
C TYR A 158 -13.92 -3.39 4.86
N LEU A 159 -12.72 -3.56 5.44
CA LEU A 159 -11.79 -2.45 5.63
C LEU A 159 -11.39 -1.80 4.30
N LYS A 160 -11.29 -2.58 3.24
CA LYS A 160 -10.97 -2.08 1.91
C LYS A 160 -12.03 -1.13 1.34
N LEU A 161 -13.29 -1.21 1.78
CA LEU A 161 -14.34 -0.27 1.40
C LEU A 161 -14.12 1.14 1.97
N LEU A 162 -13.27 1.29 2.99
CA LEU A 162 -12.90 2.60 3.54
C LEU A 162 -11.76 3.28 2.74
N MET A 163 -11.03 2.53 1.92
CA MET A 163 -9.86 3.05 1.19
C MET A 163 -10.17 4.25 0.29
N PRO A 164 -11.31 4.31 -0.44
CA PRO A 164 -11.67 5.49 -1.21
C PRO A 164 -11.74 6.76 -0.36
N ILE A 165 -12.27 6.68 0.85
CA ILE A 165 -12.40 7.84 1.76
C ILE A 165 -11.04 8.19 2.38
N VAL A 166 -10.23 7.19 2.73
CA VAL A 166 -8.96 7.37 3.45
C VAL A 166 -7.83 7.82 2.52
N ILE A 167 -7.84 7.41 1.25
CA ILE A 167 -6.74 7.64 0.31
C ILE A 167 -7.16 8.40 -0.94
N VAL A 168 -8.25 7.96 -1.62
CA VAL A 168 -8.63 8.54 -2.91
C VAL A 168 -9.19 9.95 -2.72
N LEU A 169 -10.07 10.14 -1.76
CA LEU A 169 -10.68 11.45 -1.49
C LEU A 169 -9.65 12.53 -1.15
N PRO A 170 -8.66 12.30 -0.25
CA PRO A 170 -7.55 13.23 -0.07
C PRO A 170 -6.77 13.52 -1.36
N GLY A 171 -6.57 12.50 -2.21
CA GLY A 171 -5.91 12.69 -3.51
C GLY A 171 -6.69 13.62 -4.44
N ILE A 172 -8.02 13.51 -4.46
CA ILE A 172 -8.89 14.43 -5.22
C ILE A 172 -8.84 15.84 -4.61
N CYS A 173 -8.92 15.95 -3.29
CA CYS A 173 -8.79 17.24 -2.60
C CYS A 173 -7.45 17.91 -2.85
N ALA A 174 -6.37 17.14 -3.00
CA ALA A 174 -5.04 17.67 -3.32
C ALA A 174 -5.02 18.39 -4.66
N ALA A 175 -5.79 17.94 -5.65
CA ALA A 175 -5.88 18.60 -6.96
C ALA A 175 -6.53 19.98 -6.88
N ILE A 176 -7.40 20.22 -5.89
CA ILE A 176 -8.01 21.52 -5.62
C ILE A 176 -7.09 22.40 -4.78
N LEU A 177 -6.58 21.86 -3.67
CA LEU A 177 -5.78 22.63 -2.70
C LEU A 177 -4.35 22.91 -3.19
N PHE A 178 -3.78 22.02 -4.00
CA PHE A 178 -2.41 22.08 -4.51
C PHE A 178 -2.39 21.83 -6.02
N PRO A 179 -2.91 22.72 -6.84
CA PRO A 179 -3.05 22.52 -8.30
C PRO A 179 -1.70 22.40 -9.02
N VAL A 180 -0.62 22.89 -8.40
CA VAL A 180 0.74 22.83 -8.96
C VAL A 180 1.60 21.94 -8.07
N LEU A 181 1.49 20.62 -8.26
CA LEU A 181 2.42 19.65 -7.67
C LEU A 181 3.46 19.25 -8.71
N GLU A 182 4.73 19.24 -8.34
CA GLU A 182 5.82 18.82 -9.23
C GLU A 182 5.65 17.36 -9.68
N LYS A 183 5.16 16.51 -8.77
CA LYS A 183 4.91 15.08 -9.01
C LYS A 183 3.60 14.66 -8.35
N SER A 184 2.78 13.92 -9.06
CA SER A 184 1.51 13.37 -8.55
C SER A 184 1.70 12.48 -7.31
N ASP A 185 2.83 11.79 -7.22
CA ASP A 185 3.15 10.91 -6.08
C ASP A 185 3.34 11.65 -4.75
N GLN A 186 3.54 12.96 -4.80
CA GLN A 186 3.64 13.82 -3.62
C GLN A 186 2.27 14.25 -3.07
N ALA A 187 1.17 13.96 -3.76
CA ALA A 187 -0.16 14.45 -3.37
C ALA A 187 -0.53 14.04 -1.94
N TYR A 188 -0.46 12.76 -1.60
CA TYR A 188 -0.84 12.29 -0.27
C TYR A 188 0.09 12.79 0.85
N PRO A 189 1.43 12.74 0.72
CA PRO A 189 2.34 13.37 1.68
C PRO A 189 2.08 14.87 1.88
N THR A 190 1.82 15.61 0.80
CA THR A 190 1.49 17.03 0.88
C THR A 190 0.18 17.25 1.64
N MET A 191 -0.84 16.44 1.39
CA MET A 191 -2.09 16.51 2.15
C MET A 191 -1.89 16.21 3.64
N MET A 192 -0.99 15.30 3.98
CA MET A 192 -0.64 15.02 5.39
C MET A 192 -0.08 16.26 6.10
N SER A 193 0.63 17.15 5.40
CA SER A 193 1.17 18.37 6.00
C SER A 193 0.11 19.34 6.53
N LEU A 194 -1.16 19.18 6.13
CA LEU A 194 -2.30 19.93 6.68
C LEU A 194 -2.68 19.51 8.10
N LEU A 195 -2.19 18.35 8.56
CA LEU A 195 -2.48 17.87 9.92
C LEU A 195 -1.76 18.71 10.97
N PRO A 196 -2.36 18.92 12.17
CA PRO A 196 -1.65 19.47 13.32
C PRO A 196 -0.40 18.64 13.65
N SER A 197 0.66 19.28 14.13
CA SER A 197 2.00 18.69 14.30
C SER A 197 2.02 17.33 15.01
N GLY A 198 1.25 17.17 16.10
CA GLY A 198 1.16 15.90 16.83
C GLY A 198 0.50 14.77 16.02
N LEU A 199 -0.59 15.09 15.32
CA LEU A 199 -1.31 14.13 14.48
C LEU A 199 -0.52 13.82 13.20
N LEU A 200 0.15 14.80 12.61
CA LEU A 200 1.09 14.61 11.51
C LEU A 200 2.18 13.60 11.88
N GLY A 201 2.85 13.82 13.02
CA GLY A 201 3.90 12.92 13.50
C GLY A 201 3.42 11.50 13.72
N LEU A 202 2.25 11.33 14.35
CA LEU A 202 1.65 10.01 14.58
C LEU A 202 1.27 9.31 13.27
N THR A 203 0.63 10.01 12.34
CA THR A 203 0.21 9.46 11.04
C THR A 203 1.42 9.13 10.17
N PHE A 204 2.45 9.98 10.19
CA PHE A 204 3.70 9.73 9.47
C PHE A 204 4.44 8.53 10.05
N ALA A 205 4.57 8.43 11.37
CA ALA A 205 5.17 7.26 12.00
C ALA A 205 4.43 5.96 11.65
N ALA A 206 3.08 6.00 11.65
CA ALA A 206 2.27 4.85 11.23
C ALA A 206 2.48 4.48 9.75
N LEU A 207 2.61 5.47 8.86
CA LEU A 207 2.90 5.26 7.45
C LEU A 207 4.27 4.60 7.26
N ILE A 208 5.32 5.13 7.89
CA ILE A 208 6.67 4.55 7.82
C ILE A 208 6.69 3.12 8.38
N ALA A 209 6.04 2.90 9.51
CA ALA A 209 5.94 1.56 10.10
C ALA A 209 5.23 0.57 9.16
N ALA A 210 4.15 0.99 8.48
CA ALA A 210 3.45 0.16 7.50
C ALA A 210 4.29 -0.14 6.25
N ILE A 211 5.09 0.82 5.78
CA ILE A 211 6.04 0.62 4.68
C ILE A 211 7.10 -0.41 5.09
N VAL A 212 7.73 -0.25 6.25
CA VAL A 212 8.73 -1.17 6.79
C VAL A 212 8.15 -2.58 6.97
N SER A 213 6.94 -2.70 7.52
CA SER A 213 6.24 -3.99 7.66
C SER A 213 5.97 -4.66 6.32
N SER A 214 5.54 -3.90 5.32
CA SER A 214 5.29 -4.40 3.96
C SER A 214 6.58 -4.90 3.30
N LEU A 215 7.67 -4.14 3.40
CA LEU A 215 8.99 -4.52 2.90
C LEU A 215 9.52 -5.80 3.58
N ALA A 216 9.38 -5.89 4.90
CA ALA A 216 9.75 -7.08 5.67
C ALA A 216 8.94 -8.32 5.25
N SER A 217 7.63 -8.17 5.03
CA SER A 217 6.77 -9.26 4.55
C SER A 217 7.16 -9.75 3.16
N MET A 218 7.49 -8.83 2.25
CA MET A 218 7.97 -9.18 0.91
C MET A 218 9.34 -9.86 0.97
N SER A 219 10.25 -9.38 1.82
CA SER A 219 11.57 -9.99 2.02
C SER A 219 11.45 -11.40 2.56
N ASN A 220 10.59 -11.63 3.56
CA ASN A 220 10.29 -12.97 4.08
C ASN A 220 9.73 -13.89 2.99
N SER A 221 8.82 -13.37 2.15
CA SER A 221 8.24 -14.13 1.05
C SER A 221 9.29 -14.53 0.01
N ILE A 222 10.17 -13.59 -0.39
CA ILE A 222 11.26 -13.86 -1.33
C ILE A 222 12.20 -14.94 -0.74
N SER A 223 12.59 -14.81 0.53
CA SER A 223 13.43 -15.76 1.22
C SER A 223 12.80 -17.16 1.26
N THR A 224 11.51 -17.24 1.58
CA THR A 224 10.77 -18.51 1.64
C THR A 224 10.73 -19.19 0.26
N ILE A 225 10.34 -18.46 -0.79
CA ILE A 225 10.26 -19.01 -2.15
C ILE A 225 11.66 -19.42 -2.62
N PHE A 226 12.68 -18.59 -2.38
CA PHE A 226 14.04 -18.93 -2.78
C PHE A 226 14.53 -20.20 -2.08
N THR A 227 14.33 -20.30 -0.77
CA THR A 227 14.79 -21.45 0.01
C THR A 227 14.05 -22.72 -0.35
N MET A 228 12.71 -22.67 -0.47
CA MET A 228 11.90 -23.87 -0.67
C MET A 228 11.87 -24.33 -2.12
N ASP A 229 11.78 -23.41 -3.08
CA ASP A 229 11.56 -23.75 -4.48
C ASP A 229 12.87 -23.80 -5.31
N ILE A 230 13.92 -23.08 -4.86
CA ILE A 230 15.19 -23.04 -5.60
C ILE A 230 16.29 -23.77 -4.84
N TYR A 231 16.63 -23.29 -3.64
CA TYR A 231 17.78 -23.82 -2.90
C TYR A 231 17.61 -25.31 -2.56
N ARG A 232 16.46 -25.67 -2.00
CA ARG A 232 16.17 -27.06 -1.61
C ARG A 232 16.15 -28.00 -2.81
N TYR A 233 15.50 -27.64 -3.88
CA TYR A 233 15.40 -28.49 -5.07
C TYR A 233 16.69 -28.52 -5.91
N CYS A 234 17.39 -27.41 -6.06
CA CYS A 234 18.57 -27.35 -6.92
C CYS A 234 19.86 -27.80 -6.22
N LEU A 235 19.99 -27.62 -4.89
CA LEU A 235 21.22 -27.88 -4.19
C LEU A 235 21.16 -29.11 -3.27
N LEU A 236 20.06 -29.37 -2.57
CA LEU A 236 19.94 -30.53 -1.70
C LEU A 236 19.59 -31.81 -2.46
N TYR A 237 18.78 -31.73 -3.52
CA TYR A 237 18.42 -32.88 -4.33
C TYR A 237 19.64 -33.49 -5.06
N THR A 238 20.61 -32.68 -5.45
CA THR A 238 21.87 -33.17 -6.06
C THR A 238 22.81 -33.86 -5.05
N SER A 239 22.73 -33.51 -3.76
CA SER A 239 23.53 -34.19 -2.73
C SER A 239 22.96 -35.56 -2.35
N ASP A 240 21.62 -35.68 -2.20
CA ASP A 240 20.96 -36.95 -1.87
C ASP A 240 21.12 -37.99 -3.00
N ALA A 241 21.07 -37.55 -4.26
CA ALA A 241 21.29 -38.41 -5.42
C ALA A 241 22.75 -38.92 -5.53
N ALA A 242 23.72 -38.20 -4.94
CA ALA A 242 25.11 -38.62 -4.89
C ALA A 242 25.36 -39.60 -3.74
N ASP A 243 24.58 -39.49 -2.64
CA ASP A 243 24.73 -40.39 -1.47
C ASP A 243 24.01 -41.73 -1.65
N GLU A 244 23.01 -41.85 -2.56
CA GLU A 244 22.36 -43.13 -2.89
C GLU A 244 23.17 -44.03 -3.87
N GLN A 245 24.35 -43.60 -4.32
CA GLN A 245 25.21 -44.38 -5.24
C GLN A 245 26.38 -45.12 -4.55
N TRP A 246 26.37 -45.25 -3.20
CA TRP A 246 27.39 -46.04 -2.46
C TRP A 246 26.78 -47.14 -1.63
#